data_479651a6c6ae7089ea92d02e02b022d3
#
_entry.id   479651a6c6ae7089ea92d02e02b022d3
#
_cell.length_a   1.000
_cell.length_b   1.000
_cell.length_c   1.000
_cell.angle_alpha   90.00
_cell.angle_beta   90.00
_cell.angle_gamma   90.00
#
_symmetry.space_group_name_H-M   'P 1'
#
loop_
_entity.id
_entity.type
_entity.pdbx_description
1 polymer ?
#
loop_
_entity_poly.entity_id
_entity_poly.type
_entity_poly.pdbx_seq_one_letter_code
_entity_poly.pdbx_strand_id
1 'polypeptide(L)'
;MAGRAGLSRAAVAAFGDPLPFRTPTPPQLPGYIPIEVSVPCAEPFDDHDWLFSVDWDGARALLFLDPGGAVRIQGELPGDLARRFPDVSAAASVRGGRGAVLDGVIAVLDREGRPDLAGFGRRLAVGAAAAAELPAVYLCSDVLHLDGRSVTSWPLDRRLDALSELTGATDSLQAPDHVRGRGEALAAAASGRGLPALLARRSNAPYRAGVASPDRLRIALANQTTCVVAGVVSLRRGGTRLILAEHVAGRLTFAGQVDGPRDRVVAAWLEQRAADLSLSTSPLDGVQPVSASWIRPILTATVRHHGRSGRGILVRPTLLAVRDDVDPRWCVQRPAVAGPIEVSTGTRFSPTLLMALPLGDAAALPRASR
;
A
#
# COMPACT_ATOMS: atom_id res chain seq x y z
N MET A 1 6.07 78.39 -38.38
CA MET A 1 6.86 77.36 -39.06
C MET A 1 7.77 76.75 -38.00
N ALA A 2 7.41 75.62 -37.43
CA ALA A 2 8.22 74.93 -36.41
C ALA A 2 8.69 73.59 -36.99
N GLY A 3 10.02 73.47 -37.14
CA GLY A 3 10.68 72.30 -37.68
C GLY A 3 10.61 71.11 -36.72
N ARG A 4 10.15 69.97 -37.20
CA ARG A 4 10.25 68.67 -36.55
C ARG A 4 11.71 68.21 -36.69
N ALA A 5 12.44 68.15 -35.57
CA ALA A 5 13.71 67.43 -35.50
C ALA A 5 13.43 65.91 -35.47
N GLY A 6 13.81 65.23 -36.55
CA GLY A 6 13.80 63.78 -36.62
C GLY A 6 14.94 63.18 -35.76
N LEU A 7 14.60 62.40 -34.79
CA LEU A 7 15.56 61.61 -34.03
C LEU A 7 16.11 60.50 -34.93
N SER A 8 17.42 60.48 -35.04
CA SER A 8 18.23 59.56 -35.85
C SER A 8 18.05 58.12 -35.39
N ARG A 9 17.91 57.22 -36.39
CA ARG A 9 17.81 55.75 -36.26
C ARG A 9 19.02 55.05 -35.61
N ALA A 10 20.05 55.84 -35.21
CA ALA A 10 21.32 55.32 -34.65
C ALA A 10 21.31 55.15 -33.12
N ALA A 11 20.25 55.54 -32.39
CA ALA A 11 20.23 55.49 -30.92
C ALA A 11 19.49 54.26 -30.36
N VAL A 12 19.08 53.30 -31.17
CA VAL A 12 18.36 52.08 -30.71
C VAL A 12 19.26 50.83 -30.66
N ALA A 13 20.53 50.94 -31.01
CA ALA A 13 21.45 49.80 -31.09
C ALA A 13 22.33 49.55 -29.83
N ALA A 14 21.96 50.11 -28.67
CA ALA A 14 22.78 49.98 -27.43
C ALA A 14 22.06 49.25 -26.27
N PHE A 15 20.92 48.60 -26.52
CA PHE A 15 20.44 47.60 -25.55
C PHE A 15 21.01 46.27 -26.00
N GLY A 16 22.00 45.78 -25.25
CA GLY A 16 22.60 44.47 -25.45
C GLY A 16 21.55 43.38 -25.53
N ASP A 17 21.90 42.28 -26.20
CA ASP A 17 21.05 41.09 -26.33
C ASP A 17 20.29 40.78 -25.04
N PRO A 18 18.98 40.48 -25.10
CA PRO A 18 18.26 40.13 -23.91
C PRO A 18 19.00 38.95 -23.28
N LEU A 19 19.47 39.13 -22.03
CA LEU A 19 20.06 38.04 -21.25
C LEU A 19 19.16 36.83 -21.45
N PRO A 20 19.71 35.65 -21.82
CA PRO A 20 18.93 34.48 -21.96
C PRO A 20 18.36 34.14 -20.58
N PHE A 21 17.11 34.53 -20.36
CA PHE A 21 16.35 34.01 -19.22
C PHE A 21 16.32 32.48 -19.41
N ARG A 22 17.29 31.82 -18.77
CA ARG A 22 17.21 30.38 -18.63
C ARG A 22 15.91 30.10 -17.89
N THR A 23 14.89 29.68 -18.61
CA THR A 23 13.69 29.10 -17.99
C THR A 23 14.20 28.01 -17.04
N PRO A 24 13.97 28.13 -15.72
CA PRO A 24 14.45 27.10 -14.81
C PRO A 24 13.90 25.78 -15.30
N THR A 25 14.79 24.82 -15.56
CA THR A 25 14.37 23.46 -15.94
C THR A 25 13.43 22.97 -14.82
N PRO A 26 12.22 22.51 -15.14
CA PRO A 26 11.32 22.01 -14.12
C PRO A 26 12.06 20.95 -13.27
N PRO A 27 11.91 20.97 -11.94
CA PRO A 27 12.58 20.00 -11.09
C PRO A 27 12.14 18.59 -11.51
N GLN A 28 13.11 17.75 -11.86
CA GLN A 28 12.88 16.35 -12.23
C GLN A 28 12.68 15.52 -10.97
N LEU A 29 11.58 14.76 -10.94
CA LEU A 29 11.38 13.74 -9.93
C LEU A 29 12.34 12.57 -10.16
N PRO A 30 12.77 11.85 -9.10
CA PRO A 30 13.62 10.68 -9.23
C PRO A 30 12.94 9.58 -10.04
N GLY A 31 13.73 8.79 -10.77
CA GLY A 31 13.22 7.67 -11.57
C GLY A 31 12.66 6.55 -10.70
N TYR A 32 13.24 6.34 -9.52
CA TYR A 32 12.88 5.28 -8.58
C TYR A 32 13.20 5.70 -7.14
N ILE A 33 12.35 5.30 -6.19
CA ILE A 33 12.60 5.45 -4.75
C ILE A 33 12.31 4.09 -4.08
N PRO A 34 13.24 3.49 -3.34
CA PRO A 34 12.94 2.30 -2.55
C PRO A 34 11.88 2.61 -1.48
N ILE A 35 10.92 1.71 -1.32
CA ILE A 35 9.84 1.89 -0.34
C ILE A 35 10.36 1.54 1.06
N GLU A 36 10.06 2.37 2.08
CA GLU A 36 10.39 2.08 3.48
C GLU A 36 9.60 0.87 3.98
N VAL A 37 10.28 -0.06 4.67
CA VAL A 37 9.70 -1.31 5.14
C VAL A 37 9.25 -1.18 6.61
N SER A 38 8.07 -1.70 6.93
CA SER A 38 7.56 -1.72 8.31
C SER A 38 8.14 -2.90 9.08
N VAL A 39 8.52 -2.67 10.35
CA VAL A 39 8.92 -3.72 11.29
C VAL A 39 7.67 -4.28 11.97
N PRO A 40 7.52 -5.61 12.11
CA PRO A 40 6.42 -6.19 12.86
C PRO A 40 6.43 -5.77 14.33
N CYS A 41 5.27 -5.42 14.86
CA CYS A 41 5.03 -5.18 16.28
C CYS A 41 3.97 -6.16 16.76
N ALA A 42 4.22 -6.83 17.91
CA ALA A 42 3.37 -7.91 18.38
C ALA A 42 2.04 -7.41 18.93
N GLU A 43 2.06 -6.30 19.65
CA GLU A 43 0.91 -5.78 20.40
C GLU A 43 0.68 -4.30 20.11
N PRO A 44 -0.58 -3.83 20.14
CA PRO A 44 -0.90 -2.40 20.16
C PRO A 44 -0.31 -1.74 21.42
N PHE A 45 -0.03 -0.45 21.30
CA PHE A 45 0.50 0.36 22.40
C PHE A 45 0.01 1.80 22.30
N ASP A 46 0.05 2.51 23.41
CA ASP A 46 -0.18 3.95 23.49
C ASP A 46 1.14 4.66 23.76
N ASP A 47 1.50 5.60 22.89
CA ASP A 47 2.67 6.46 23.03
C ASP A 47 2.45 7.72 22.18
N HIS A 48 2.56 8.96 22.85
CA HIS A 48 2.30 10.26 22.25
C HIS A 48 3.30 10.73 21.20
N ASP A 49 4.44 10.08 21.09
CA ASP A 49 5.38 10.31 20.02
C ASP A 49 5.01 9.56 18.72
N TRP A 50 3.94 8.76 18.75
CA TRP A 50 3.51 7.93 17.64
C TRP A 50 2.17 8.33 17.05
N LEU A 51 2.07 8.18 15.74
CA LEU A 51 0.86 8.32 14.96
C LEU A 51 0.41 6.93 14.48
N PHE A 52 -0.85 6.62 14.72
CA PHE A 52 -1.47 5.34 14.37
C PHE A 52 -2.52 5.55 13.29
N SER A 53 -2.50 4.74 12.27
CA SER A 53 -3.50 4.69 11.20
C SER A 53 -3.83 3.26 10.84
N VAL A 54 -4.89 3.04 10.08
CA VAL A 54 -5.16 1.73 9.49
C VAL A 54 -4.06 1.39 8.48
N ASP A 55 -3.53 0.16 8.55
CA ASP A 55 -2.70 -0.39 7.50
C ASP A 55 -3.61 -1.11 6.48
N TRP A 56 -3.86 -0.42 5.39
CA TRP A 56 -4.82 -0.84 4.39
C TRP A 56 -4.27 -1.99 3.55
N ASP A 57 -5.08 -3.03 3.37
CA ASP A 57 -4.75 -4.11 2.44
C ASP A 57 -4.90 -3.66 0.99
N GLY A 58 -3.86 -3.88 0.19
CA GLY A 58 -3.81 -3.49 -1.22
C GLY A 58 -2.39 -3.60 -1.77
N ALA A 59 -2.08 -2.91 -2.87
CA ALA A 59 -0.73 -2.77 -3.38
C ALA A 59 -0.09 -1.51 -2.84
N ARG A 60 0.99 -1.65 -2.06
CA ARG A 60 1.78 -0.49 -1.69
C ARG A 60 2.50 0.06 -2.91
N ALA A 61 2.40 1.36 -3.12
CA ALA A 61 2.95 2.00 -4.30
C ALA A 61 3.36 3.44 -4.01
N LEU A 62 4.32 3.94 -4.79
CA LEU A 62 4.64 5.35 -4.88
C LEU A 62 3.96 5.95 -6.10
N LEU A 63 3.28 7.06 -5.90
CA LEU A 63 2.61 7.83 -6.94
C LEU A 63 3.44 9.06 -7.27
N PHE A 64 3.97 9.13 -8.48
CA PHE A 64 4.76 10.25 -8.98
C PHE A 64 3.86 11.18 -9.80
N LEU A 65 3.77 12.42 -9.38
CA LEU A 65 3.01 13.49 -10.02
C LEU A 65 4.00 14.46 -10.68
N ASP A 66 4.31 14.26 -11.95
CA ASP A 66 5.25 15.11 -12.64
C ASP A 66 4.71 16.53 -12.84
N PRO A 67 5.56 17.58 -12.86
CA PRO A 67 5.14 18.96 -13.07
C PRO A 67 4.37 19.16 -14.38
N GLY A 68 4.58 18.32 -15.38
CA GLY A 68 3.85 18.31 -16.65
C GLY A 68 2.52 17.56 -16.62
N GLY A 69 2.07 17.09 -15.45
CA GLY A 69 0.80 16.37 -15.29
C GLY A 69 0.87 14.87 -15.62
N ALA A 70 2.03 14.35 -16.02
CA ALA A 70 2.20 12.91 -16.18
C ALA A 70 2.18 12.21 -14.81
N VAL A 71 1.57 11.01 -14.79
CA VAL A 71 1.45 10.19 -13.59
C VAL A 71 2.15 8.86 -13.81
N ARG A 72 2.98 8.48 -12.85
CA ARG A 72 3.66 7.20 -12.82
C ARG A 72 3.42 6.52 -11.47
N ILE A 73 3.18 5.22 -11.50
CA ILE A 73 2.95 4.42 -10.28
C ILE A 73 4.04 3.37 -10.18
N GLN A 74 4.84 3.44 -9.12
CA GLN A 74 5.87 2.48 -8.80
C GLN A 74 5.38 1.56 -7.68
N GLY A 75 5.24 0.25 -7.95
CA GLY A 75 4.99 -0.78 -6.94
C GLY A 75 6.28 -1.38 -6.37
N GLU A 76 6.13 -2.43 -5.57
CA GLU A 76 7.26 -3.22 -5.03
C GLU A 76 7.97 -4.00 -6.13
N LEU A 77 7.22 -4.50 -7.11
CA LEU A 77 7.74 -5.24 -8.26
C LEU A 77 7.72 -4.40 -9.53
N PRO A 78 8.63 -4.69 -10.49
CA PRO A 78 8.58 -4.09 -11.81
C PRO A 78 7.25 -4.38 -12.50
N GLY A 79 6.66 -3.36 -13.08
CA GLY A 79 5.40 -3.47 -13.83
C GLY A 79 4.73 -2.12 -13.95
N ASP A 80 3.81 -2.01 -14.91
CA ASP A 80 3.04 -0.80 -15.12
C ASP A 80 1.71 -0.87 -14.32
N LEU A 81 1.77 -0.50 -13.05
CA LEU A 81 0.57 -0.41 -12.23
C LEU A 81 -0.39 0.68 -12.74
N ALA A 82 0.10 1.71 -13.40
CA ALA A 82 -0.76 2.75 -13.96
C ALA A 82 -1.74 2.19 -15.03
N ARG A 83 -1.31 1.18 -15.80
CA ARG A 83 -2.19 0.48 -16.74
C ARG A 83 -3.26 -0.38 -16.07
N ARG A 84 -2.93 -0.97 -14.92
CA ARG A 84 -3.90 -1.78 -14.16
C ARG A 84 -4.91 -0.93 -13.40
N PHE A 85 -4.50 0.29 -12.99
CA PHE A 85 -5.28 1.22 -12.18
C PHE A 85 -5.39 2.60 -12.84
N PRO A 86 -6.02 2.69 -14.03
CA PRO A 86 -6.17 3.96 -14.74
C PRO A 86 -7.07 4.97 -14.01
N ASP A 87 -7.99 4.50 -13.18
CA ASP A 87 -8.84 5.28 -12.27
C ASP A 87 -8.00 6.07 -11.27
N VAL A 88 -6.99 5.44 -10.66
CA VAL A 88 -6.02 6.09 -9.77
C VAL A 88 -5.18 7.12 -10.55
N SER A 89 -4.67 6.73 -11.72
CA SER A 89 -3.85 7.62 -12.55
C SER A 89 -4.64 8.87 -13.00
N ALA A 90 -5.90 8.70 -13.39
CA ALA A 90 -6.77 9.80 -13.81
C ALA A 90 -7.05 10.76 -12.64
N ALA A 91 -7.38 10.24 -11.45
CA ALA A 91 -7.61 11.06 -10.26
C ALA A 91 -6.35 11.84 -9.84
N ALA A 92 -5.18 11.22 -9.97
CA ALA A 92 -3.91 11.83 -9.63
C ALA A 92 -3.49 12.92 -10.63
N SER A 93 -3.80 12.76 -11.92
CA SER A 93 -3.44 13.75 -12.95
C SER A 93 -4.09 15.11 -12.73
N VAL A 94 -5.28 15.15 -12.13
CA VAL A 94 -5.99 16.40 -11.79
C VAL A 94 -5.21 17.22 -10.74
N ARG A 95 -4.35 16.59 -9.96
CA ARG A 95 -3.51 17.19 -8.91
C ARG A 95 -2.08 17.48 -9.37
N GLY A 96 -1.78 17.23 -10.64
CA GLY A 96 -0.47 17.48 -11.23
C GLY A 96 -0.09 18.97 -11.21
N GLY A 97 1.21 19.25 -11.43
CA GLY A 97 1.74 20.60 -11.56
C GLY A 97 2.74 21.00 -10.48
N ARG A 98 2.72 20.38 -9.31
CA ARG A 98 3.69 20.70 -8.22
C ARG A 98 4.94 19.83 -8.19
N GLY A 99 4.99 18.70 -8.91
CA GLY A 99 6.12 17.77 -8.84
C GLY A 99 6.20 17.10 -7.46
N ALA A 100 5.32 16.13 -7.20
CA ALA A 100 5.24 15.43 -5.92
C ALA A 100 5.43 13.93 -6.06
N VAL A 101 5.90 13.28 -5.00
CA VAL A 101 5.88 11.82 -4.85
C VAL A 101 5.17 11.48 -3.56
N LEU A 102 4.11 10.68 -3.68
CA LEU A 102 3.29 10.21 -2.56
C LEU A 102 3.56 8.74 -2.30
N ASP A 103 3.62 8.34 -1.02
CA ASP A 103 3.63 6.94 -0.58
C ASP A 103 2.22 6.56 -0.11
N GLY A 104 1.72 5.41 -0.54
CA GLY A 104 0.38 4.98 -0.18
C GLY A 104 0.07 3.56 -0.61
N VAL A 105 -1.22 3.24 -0.62
CA VAL A 105 -1.74 1.92 -0.98
C VAL A 105 -2.84 2.07 -2.01
N ILE A 106 -2.74 1.33 -3.10
CA ILE A 106 -3.86 1.14 -4.03
C ILE A 106 -4.74 0.04 -3.46
N ALA A 107 -5.99 0.33 -3.17
CA ALA A 107 -6.94 -0.63 -2.60
C ALA A 107 -8.25 -0.64 -3.41
N VAL A 108 -8.98 -1.76 -3.32
CA VAL A 108 -10.40 -1.84 -3.65
C VAL A 108 -11.14 -1.93 -2.32
N LEU A 109 -12.16 -1.10 -2.15
CA LEU A 109 -12.95 -1.07 -0.93
C LEU A 109 -14.35 -1.65 -1.18
N ASP A 110 -14.91 -2.33 -0.18
CA ASP A 110 -16.30 -2.76 -0.20
C ASP A 110 -17.25 -1.58 0.10
N ARG A 111 -18.56 -1.83 0.08
CA ARG A 111 -19.60 -0.80 0.33
C ARG A 111 -19.55 -0.22 1.73
N GLU A 112 -18.92 -0.91 2.67
CA GLU A 112 -18.70 -0.49 4.04
C GLU A 112 -17.35 0.22 4.24
N GLY A 113 -16.59 0.43 3.14
CA GLY A 113 -15.28 1.09 3.16
C GLY A 113 -14.14 0.22 3.72
N ARG A 114 -14.31 -1.11 3.74
CA ARG A 114 -13.28 -2.04 4.19
C ARG A 114 -12.50 -2.59 2.98
N PRO A 115 -11.23 -3.00 3.15
CA PRO A 115 -10.48 -3.62 2.08
C PRO A 115 -11.15 -4.88 1.53
N ASP A 116 -11.46 -4.88 0.23
CA ASP A 116 -11.92 -6.06 -0.51
C ASP A 116 -10.74 -6.69 -1.25
N LEU A 117 -10.04 -7.60 -0.57
CA LEU A 117 -8.90 -8.31 -1.16
C LEU A 117 -9.27 -9.23 -2.31
N ALA A 118 -10.49 -9.78 -2.32
CA ALA A 118 -10.95 -10.61 -3.44
C ALA A 118 -11.19 -9.75 -4.69
N GLY A 119 -11.87 -8.62 -4.53
CA GLY A 119 -12.03 -7.61 -5.57
C GLY A 119 -10.70 -7.05 -6.05
N PHE A 120 -9.77 -6.76 -5.13
CA PHE A 120 -8.42 -6.32 -5.46
C PHE A 120 -7.65 -7.38 -6.28
N GLY A 121 -7.68 -8.66 -5.88
CA GLY A 121 -7.06 -9.76 -6.64
C GLY A 121 -7.67 -9.90 -8.04
N ARG A 122 -8.98 -9.70 -8.19
CA ARG A 122 -9.64 -9.65 -9.49
C ARG A 122 -9.17 -8.45 -10.33
N ARG A 123 -8.99 -7.28 -9.72
CA ARG A 123 -8.40 -6.09 -10.40
C ARG A 123 -6.97 -6.36 -10.88
N LEU A 124 -6.15 -7.04 -10.10
CA LEU A 124 -4.81 -7.45 -10.53
C LEU A 124 -4.84 -8.39 -11.74
N ALA A 125 -5.74 -9.37 -11.74
CA ALA A 125 -5.86 -10.35 -12.81
C ALA A 125 -6.43 -9.76 -14.12
N VAL A 126 -7.47 -8.92 -14.02
CA VAL A 126 -8.22 -8.38 -15.17
C VAL A 126 -7.69 -7.02 -15.62
N GLY A 127 -7.11 -6.25 -14.70
CA GLY A 127 -6.59 -4.92 -14.97
C GLY A 127 -7.69 -3.86 -15.19
N ALA A 128 -7.45 -2.95 -16.13
CA ALA A 128 -8.32 -1.81 -16.42
C ALA A 128 -9.76 -2.18 -16.79
N ALA A 129 -9.98 -3.35 -17.38
CA ALA A 129 -11.32 -3.79 -17.80
C ALA A 129 -12.31 -3.95 -16.63
N ALA A 130 -11.82 -4.17 -15.41
CA ALA A 130 -12.66 -4.26 -14.21
C ALA A 130 -12.80 -2.92 -13.45
N ALA A 131 -12.27 -1.80 -13.95
CA ALA A 131 -12.25 -0.53 -13.22
C ALA A 131 -13.65 0.01 -12.88
N ALA A 132 -14.61 -0.14 -13.79
CA ALA A 132 -15.97 0.32 -13.57
C ALA A 132 -16.73 -0.50 -12.50
N GLU A 133 -16.45 -1.80 -12.42
CA GLU A 133 -17.09 -2.72 -11.46
C GLU A 133 -16.39 -2.68 -10.08
N LEU A 134 -15.08 -2.56 -10.10
CA LEU A 134 -14.20 -2.60 -8.93
C LEU A 134 -13.29 -1.36 -8.93
N PRO A 135 -13.82 -0.17 -8.66
CA PRO A 135 -13.02 1.06 -8.64
C PRO A 135 -11.94 0.96 -7.57
N ALA A 136 -10.75 1.44 -7.91
CA ALA A 136 -9.64 1.50 -6.99
C ALA A 136 -9.49 2.90 -6.38
N VAL A 137 -9.03 2.94 -5.14
CA VAL A 137 -8.67 4.15 -4.43
C VAL A 137 -7.18 4.12 -4.09
N TYR A 138 -6.51 5.26 -4.16
CA TYR A 138 -5.16 5.44 -3.65
C TYR A 138 -5.22 6.13 -2.28
N LEU A 139 -4.84 5.42 -1.24
CA LEU A 139 -4.83 5.86 0.15
C LEU A 139 -3.43 6.37 0.48
N CYS A 140 -3.27 7.70 0.45
CA CYS A 140 -1.99 8.37 0.66
C CYS A 140 -1.61 8.35 2.13
N SER A 141 -0.43 7.85 2.46
CA SER A 141 0.06 7.80 3.83
C SER A 141 1.24 8.74 4.09
N ASP A 142 1.93 9.23 3.05
CA ASP A 142 3.10 10.08 3.20
C ASP A 142 3.38 10.89 1.92
N VAL A 143 4.20 11.95 2.04
CA VAL A 143 4.77 12.69 0.90
C VAL A 143 6.29 12.68 0.99
N LEU A 144 6.95 12.30 -0.12
CA LEU A 144 8.40 12.12 -0.19
C LEU A 144 9.10 13.22 -0.99
N HIS A 145 8.39 13.78 -1.96
CA HIS A 145 8.82 14.93 -2.76
C HIS A 145 7.71 15.95 -2.86
N LEU A 146 8.08 17.22 -2.82
CA LEU A 146 7.16 18.35 -2.96
C LEU A 146 7.87 19.46 -3.74
N ASP A 147 7.20 20.04 -4.73
CA ASP A 147 7.77 21.07 -5.64
C ASP A 147 9.12 20.63 -6.24
N GLY A 148 9.22 19.31 -6.56
CA GLY A 148 10.42 18.69 -7.12
C GLY A 148 11.59 18.50 -6.15
N ARG A 149 11.41 18.79 -4.87
CA ARG A 149 12.45 18.64 -3.84
C ARG A 149 12.11 17.48 -2.91
N SER A 150 13.14 16.73 -2.48
CA SER A 150 12.97 15.71 -1.46
C SER A 150 12.61 16.33 -0.11
N VAL A 151 11.59 15.77 0.52
CA VAL A 151 11.16 16.10 1.89
C VAL A 151 11.30 14.91 2.84
N THR A 152 11.97 13.84 2.41
CA THR A 152 12.17 12.61 3.19
C THR A 152 12.89 12.83 4.52
N SER A 153 13.73 13.87 4.61
CA SER A 153 14.43 14.25 5.86
C SER A 153 13.56 15.02 6.84
N TRP A 154 12.37 15.48 6.44
CA TRP A 154 11.45 16.17 7.35
C TRP A 154 10.87 15.21 8.37
N PRO A 155 10.50 15.70 9.57
CA PRO A 155 9.65 14.96 10.51
C PRO A 155 8.35 14.52 9.84
N LEU A 156 7.82 13.36 10.24
CA LEU A 156 6.57 12.81 9.67
C LEU A 156 5.41 13.80 9.81
N ASP A 157 5.26 14.45 10.97
CA ASP A 157 4.20 15.45 11.19
C ASP A 157 4.18 16.50 10.07
N ARG A 158 5.33 17.09 9.77
CA ARG A 158 5.45 18.10 8.73
C ARG A 158 5.13 17.55 7.34
N ARG A 159 5.47 16.28 7.07
CA ARG A 159 5.13 15.64 5.80
C ARG A 159 3.63 15.39 5.68
N LEU A 160 2.96 15.03 6.78
CA LEU A 160 1.49 14.85 6.81
C LEU A 160 0.74 16.17 6.65
N ASP A 161 1.22 17.26 7.25
CA ASP A 161 0.66 18.60 7.01
C ASP A 161 0.73 18.96 5.52
N ALA A 162 1.89 18.76 4.89
CA ALA A 162 2.07 18.99 3.46
C ALA A 162 1.22 18.05 2.59
N LEU A 163 1.02 16.79 3.01
CA LEU A 163 0.14 15.84 2.33
C LEU A 163 -1.31 16.30 2.35
N SER A 164 -1.80 16.84 3.46
CA SER A 164 -3.17 17.33 3.58
C SER A 164 -3.48 18.49 2.62
N GLU A 165 -2.50 19.33 2.32
CA GLU A 165 -2.61 20.40 1.32
C GLU A 165 -2.68 19.87 -0.13
N LEU A 166 -2.07 18.69 -0.40
CA LEU A 166 -2.03 18.08 -1.72
C LEU A 166 -3.28 17.25 -2.05
N THR A 167 -3.84 16.59 -1.03
CA THR A 167 -4.88 15.57 -1.19
C THR A 167 -6.27 16.10 -0.91
N GLY A 168 -6.80 17.10 -1.41
CA GLY A 168 -8.24 17.41 -1.21
C GLY A 168 -9.11 16.17 -1.52
N ALA A 169 -10.30 16.11 -0.97
CA ALA A 169 -11.20 14.97 -1.10
C ALA A 169 -11.58 14.70 -2.57
N THR A 170 -11.03 13.61 -3.12
CA THR A 170 -11.53 12.98 -4.36
C THR A 170 -11.84 11.53 -4.05
N ASP A 171 -12.78 10.93 -4.77
CA ASP A 171 -13.18 9.54 -4.51
C ASP A 171 -12.03 8.53 -4.68
N SER A 172 -11.05 8.82 -5.55
CA SER A 172 -9.96 7.89 -5.87
C SER A 172 -8.59 8.27 -5.33
N LEU A 173 -8.45 9.43 -4.64
CA LEU A 173 -7.20 9.88 -4.01
C LEU A 173 -7.51 10.47 -2.64
N GLN A 174 -7.19 9.76 -1.58
CA GLN A 174 -7.55 10.11 -0.21
C GLN A 174 -6.33 10.05 0.72
N ALA A 175 -6.26 10.93 1.71
CA ALA A 175 -5.35 10.83 2.84
C ALA A 175 -6.14 10.33 4.06
N PRO A 176 -5.98 9.05 4.47
CA PRO A 176 -6.68 8.53 5.64
C PRO A 176 -6.23 9.23 6.92
N ASP A 177 -7.17 9.37 7.86
CA ASP A 177 -6.91 9.92 9.17
C ASP A 177 -5.90 9.09 9.98
N HIS A 178 -5.25 9.76 10.90
CA HIS A 178 -4.37 9.15 11.89
C HIS A 178 -4.70 9.66 13.30
N VAL A 179 -4.37 8.84 14.29
CA VAL A 179 -4.61 9.14 15.70
C VAL A 179 -3.26 9.21 16.41
N ARG A 180 -3.04 10.31 17.15
CA ARG A 180 -1.82 10.46 17.94
C ARG A 180 -1.98 9.77 19.31
N GLY A 181 -0.99 8.96 19.68
CA GLY A 181 -0.80 8.45 21.03
C GLY A 181 -1.80 7.40 21.52
N ARG A 182 -2.78 6.99 20.70
CA ARG A 182 -3.89 6.12 21.12
C ARG A 182 -4.01 4.87 20.24
N GLY A 183 -2.94 4.09 20.16
CA GLY A 183 -2.89 2.89 19.31
C GLY A 183 -3.78 1.77 19.81
N GLU A 184 -3.90 1.57 21.11
CA GLU A 184 -4.76 0.52 21.69
C GLU A 184 -6.25 0.79 21.39
N ALA A 185 -6.71 2.03 21.56
CA ALA A 185 -8.09 2.41 21.25
C ALA A 185 -8.39 2.24 19.74
N LEU A 186 -7.46 2.64 18.88
CA LEU A 186 -7.60 2.45 17.44
C LEU A 186 -7.59 0.96 17.06
N ALA A 187 -6.74 0.15 17.71
CA ALA A 187 -6.68 -1.30 17.49
C ALA A 187 -8.00 -1.98 17.83
N ALA A 188 -8.61 -1.64 18.97
CA ALA A 188 -9.92 -2.16 19.36
C ALA A 188 -11.00 -1.79 18.33
N ALA A 189 -11.05 -0.52 17.90
CA ALA A 189 -12.02 -0.03 16.92
C ALA A 189 -11.83 -0.70 15.55
N ALA A 190 -10.59 -0.84 15.09
CA ALA A 190 -10.24 -1.46 13.82
C ALA A 190 -10.53 -2.98 13.81
N SER A 191 -10.21 -3.70 14.91
CA SER A 191 -10.53 -5.12 15.09
C SER A 191 -12.04 -5.36 15.04
N GLY A 192 -12.82 -4.54 15.72
CA GLY A 192 -14.29 -4.61 15.72
C GLY A 192 -14.91 -4.43 14.32
N ARG A 193 -14.17 -3.86 13.39
CA ARG A 193 -14.55 -3.68 11.99
C ARG A 193 -13.93 -4.71 11.04
N GLY A 194 -13.15 -5.66 11.58
CA GLY A 194 -12.47 -6.68 10.79
C GLY A 194 -11.31 -6.15 9.96
N LEU A 195 -10.74 -4.99 10.32
CA LEU A 195 -9.55 -4.45 9.64
C LEU A 195 -8.31 -5.26 10.02
N PRO A 196 -7.34 -5.43 9.09
CA PRO A 196 -6.30 -6.44 9.23
C PRO A 196 -5.13 -6.01 10.10
N ALA A 197 -4.79 -4.73 10.11
CA ALA A 197 -3.62 -4.24 10.81
C ALA A 197 -3.65 -2.72 11.04
N LEU A 198 -2.78 -2.24 11.93
CA LEU A 198 -2.44 -0.83 12.06
C LEU A 198 -1.01 -0.57 11.59
N LEU A 199 -0.80 0.64 11.11
CA LEU A 199 0.49 1.24 10.88
C LEU A 199 0.76 2.27 12.00
N ALA A 200 1.82 2.03 12.78
CA ALA A 200 2.31 2.99 13.77
C ALA A 200 3.60 3.65 13.25
N ARG A 201 3.69 4.96 13.30
CA ARG A 201 4.84 5.73 12.82
C ARG A 201 5.24 6.79 13.83
N ARG A 202 6.54 6.91 14.08
CA ARG A 202 7.06 7.94 14.99
C ARG A 202 6.91 9.32 14.35
N SER A 203 6.31 10.26 15.07
CA SER A 203 5.90 11.57 14.55
C SER A 203 7.05 12.46 14.07
N ASN A 204 8.22 12.35 14.69
CA ASN A 204 9.41 13.13 14.35
C ASN A 204 10.39 12.39 13.42
N ALA A 205 10.08 11.17 12.96
CA ALA A 205 11.01 10.38 12.17
C ALA A 205 11.07 10.84 10.71
N PRO A 206 12.27 10.78 10.09
CA PRO A 206 12.42 10.90 8.64
C PRO A 206 11.91 9.64 7.94
N TYR A 207 11.67 9.74 6.63
CA TYR A 207 11.39 8.56 5.79
C TYR A 207 12.69 7.84 5.43
N ARG A 208 12.79 6.55 5.70
CA ARG A 208 14.00 5.73 5.49
C ARG A 208 13.82 4.83 4.28
N ALA A 209 14.07 5.38 3.10
CA ALA A 209 13.88 4.68 1.83
C ALA A 209 14.64 3.34 1.77
N GLY A 210 13.93 2.24 1.46
CA GLY A 210 14.49 0.90 1.27
C GLY A 210 14.95 0.17 2.53
N VAL A 211 14.68 0.73 3.72
CA VAL A 211 15.18 0.19 4.99
C VAL A 211 13.99 -0.24 5.87
N ALA A 212 14.16 -1.35 6.59
CA ALA A 212 13.25 -1.70 7.68
C ALA A 212 13.49 -0.74 8.86
N SER A 213 12.50 0.08 9.16
CA SER A 213 12.63 1.16 10.12
C SER A 213 11.94 0.83 11.44
N PRO A 214 12.63 0.96 12.60
CA PRO A 214 11.99 0.82 13.90
C PRO A 214 11.01 1.97 14.18
N ASP A 215 11.05 3.05 13.42
CA ASP A 215 10.12 4.18 13.50
C ASP A 215 8.85 3.96 12.68
N ARG A 216 8.74 2.81 11.98
CA ARG A 216 7.58 2.39 11.19
C ARG A 216 7.22 0.96 11.53
N LEU A 217 6.15 0.78 12.32
CA LEU A 217 5.73 -0.52 12.84
C LEU A 217 4.41 -0.95 12.23
N ARG A 218 4.27 -2.26 11.96
CA ARG A 218 3.01 -2.88 11.56
C ARG A 218 2.48 -3.75 12.69
N ILE A 219 1.29 -3.43 13.19
CA ILE A 219 0.59 -4.13 14.25
C ILE A 219 -0.53 -4.96 13.62
N ALA A 220 -0.38 -6.28 13.62
CA ALA A 220 -1.39 -7.17 13.04
C ALA A 220 -2.58 -7.33 13.98
N LEU A 221 -3.80 -7.12 13.47
CA LEU A 221 -5.06 -7.27 14.21
C LEU A 221 -5.82 -8.55 13.86
N ALA A 222 -5.44 -9.21 12.75
CA ALA A 222 -6.02 -10.47 12.31
C ALA A 222 -4.92 -11.47 11.96
N ASN A 223 -5.22 -12.76 12.09
CA ASN A 223 -4.34 -13.83 11.62
C ASN A 223 -4.38 -13.92 10.09
N GLN A 224 -3.73 -12.97 9.45
CA GLN A 224 -3.61 -12.85 8.01
C GLN A 224 -2.13 -12.78 7.62
N THR A 225 -1.75 -13.57 6.62
CA THR A 225 -0.38 -13.57 6.11
C THR A 225 -0.38 -13.68 4.59
N THR A 226 0.69 -13.17 3.97
CA THR A 226 0.94 -13.37 2.54
C THR A 226 2.07 -14.39 2.42
N CYS A 227 1.80 -15.46 1.68
CA CYS A 227 2.71 -16.57 1.42
C CYS A 227 3.13 -16.59 -0.04
N VAL A 228 4.27 -17.19 -0.33
CA VAL A 228 4.66 -17.55 -1.68
C VAL A 228 3.81 -18.71 -2.17
N VAL A 229 3.37 -18.68 -3.43
CA VAL A 229 2.79 -19.85 -4.10
C VAL A 229 3.93 -20.63 -4.75
N ALA A 230 4.27 -21.77 -4.14
CA ALA A 230 5.37 -22.62 -4.60
C ALA A 230 4.93 -23.66 -5.65
N GLY A 231 3.64 -23.97 -5.71
CA GLY A 231 3.09 -24.93 -6.63
C GLY A 231 1.57 -24.98 -6.60
N VAL A 232 1.02 -25.76 -7.52
CA VAL A 232 -0.43 -25.96 -7.65
C VAL A 232 -0.76 -27.45 -7.77
N VAL A 233 -1.91 -27.85 -7.26
CA VAL A 233 -2.46 -29.20 -7.35
C VAL A 233 -3.82 -29.13 -8.00
N SER A 234 -4.02 -29.79 -9.14
CA SER A 234 -5.34 -29.92 -9.76
C SER A 234 -6.20 -30.91 -8.98
N LEU A 235 -7.41 -30.53 -8.65
CA LEU A 235 -8.33 -31.37 -7.88
C LEU A 235 -9.20 -32.23 -8.80
N ARG A 236 -9.44 -33.50 -8.46
CA ARG A 236 -10.23 -34.45 -9.26
C ARG A 236 -11.67 -33.98 -9.57
N ARG A 237 -12.24 -33.14 -8.72
CA ARG A 237 -13.59 -32.58 -8.87
C ARG A 237 -13.62 -31.20 -9.51
N GLY A 238 -12.50 -30.80 -10.14
CA GLY A 238 -12.28 -29.45 -10.65
C GLY A 238 -11.76 -28.48 -9.61
N GLY A 239 -11.11 -27.42 -10.07
CA GLY A 239 -10.45 -26.41 -9.25
C GLY A 239 -9.00 -26.76 -8.92
N THR A 240 -8.36 -25.87 -8.22
CA THR A 240 -6.92 -25.88 -7.93
C THR A 240 -6.69 -25.70 -6.45
N ARG A 241 -5.65 -26.34 -5.90
CA ARG A 241 -5.14 -26.12 -4.56
C ARG A 241 -3.74 -25.52 -4.65
N LEU A 242 -3.48 -24.47 -3.89
CA LEU A 242 -2.21 -23.78 -3.84
C LEU A 242 -1.31 -24.38 -2.76
N ILE A 243 -0.04 -24.57 -3.09
CA ILE A 243 1.01 -24.92 -2.14
C ILE A 243 1.63 -23.62 -1.65
N LEU A 244 1.47 -23.37 -0.36
CA LEU A 244 1.94 -22.15 0.29
C LEU A 244 3.32 -22.37 0.91
N ALA A 245 4.16 -21.36 0.80
CA ALA A 245 5.49 -21.35 1.36
C ALA A 245 5.84 -19.99 1.98
N GLU A 246 6.77 -20.00 2.91
CA GLU A 246 7.34 -18.81 3.54
C GLU A 246 8.85 -18.95 3.72
N HIS A 247 9.54 -17.82 3.78
CA HIS A 247 10.95 -17.81 4.09
C HIS A 247 11.17 -17.99 5.60
N VAL A 248 11.97 -19.00 5.95
CA VAL A 248 12.42 -19.28 7.31
C VAL A 248 13.95 -19.36 7.27
N ALA A 249 14.64 -18.48 7.98
CA ALA A 249 16.10 -18.40 7.97
C ALA A 249 16.69 -18.37 6.54
N GLY A 250 16.05 -17.63 5.61
CA GLY A 250 16.48 -17.49 4.22
C GLY A 250 16.12 -18.65 3.29
N ARG A 251 15.48 -19.71 3.80
CA ARG A 251 15.04 -20.88 3.02
C ARG A 251 13.54 -20.84 2.78
N LEU A 252 13.10 -21.23 1.57
CA LEU A 252 11.69 -21.32 1.26
C LEU A 252 11.11 -22.64 1.78
N THR A 253 10.29 -22.59 2.82
CA THR A 253 9.75 -23.77 3.50
C THR A 253 8.24 -23.86 3.32
N PHE A 254 7.71 -25.10 3.35
CA PHE A 254 6.29 -25.37 3.27
C PHE A 254 5.52 -24.74 4.44
N ALA A 255 4.53 -23.90 4.14
CA ALA A 255 3.69 -23.22 5.12
C ALA A 255 2.25 -23.74 5.17
N GLY A 256 1.80 -24.54 4.19
CA GLY A 256 0.46 -25.09 4.16
C GLY A 256 -0.12 -25.22 2.76
N GLN A 257 -1.42 -25.53 2.71
CA GLN A 257 -2.18 -25.61 1.45
C GLN A 257 -3.50 -24.87 1.62
N VAL A 258 -3.98 -24.27 0.52
CA VAL A 258 -5.28 -23.59 0.49
C VAL A 258 -5.99 -23.89 -0.82
N ASP A 259 -7.30 -24.04 -0.79
CA ASP A 259 -8.09 -24.15 -2.01
C ASP A 259 -7.98 -22.85 -2.82
N GLY A 260 -7.84 -22.98 -4.13
CA GLY A 260 -7.64 -21.87 -5.06
C GLY A 260 -8.84 -20.94 -5.17
N PRO A 261 -8.73 -19.91 -6.01
CA PRO A 261 -9.77 -18.90 -6.14
C PRO A 261 -11.09 -19.50 -6.67
N ARG A 262 -12.21 -19.07 -6.09
CA ARG A 262 -13.56 -19.44 -6.56
C ARG A 262 -14.03 -18.59 -7.73
N ASP A 263 -13.48 -17.37 -7.87
CA ASP A 263 -13.72 -16.53 -9.04
C ASP A 263 -13.10 -17.18 -10.28
N ARG A 264 -13.91 -17.45 -11.30
CA ARG A 264 -13.49 -18.16 -12.52
C ARG A 264 -12.46 -17.39 -13.33
N VAL A 265 -12.51 -16.06 -13.28
CA VAL A 265 -11.56 -15.21 -14.00
C VAL A 265 -10.18 -15.27 -13.35
N VAL A 266 -10.15 -15.17 -12.01
CA VAL A 266 -8.91 -15.30 -11.24
C VAL A 266 -8.35 -16.72 -11.34
N ALA A 267 -9.23 -17.75 -11.35
CA ALA A 267 -8.81 -19.13 -11.52
C ALA A 267 -8.13 -19.36 -12.89
N ALA A 268 -8.75 -18.91 -13.98
CA ALA A 268 -8.18 -19.01 -15.33
C ALA A 268 -6.86 -18.23 -15.46
N TRP A 269 -6.80 -17.02 -14.89
CA TRP A 269 -5.56 -16.22 -14.82
C TRP A 269 -4.45 -16.98 -14.08
N LEU A 270 -4.77 -17.57 -12.92
CA LEU A 270 -3.82 -18.35 -12.13
C LEU A 270 -3.32 -19.59 -12.89
N GLU A 271 -4.21 -20.33 -13.56
CA GLU A 271 -3.86 -21.51 -14.35
C GLU A 271 -2.89 -21.15 -15.48
N GLN A 272 -3.16 -20.07 -16.21
CA GLN A 272 -2.25 -19.57 -17.25
C GLN A 272 -0.90 -19.18 -16.67
N ARG A 273 -0.88 -18.41 -15.59
CA ARG A 273 0.36 -17.99 -14.92
C ARG A 273 1.15 -19.16 -14.36
N ALA A 274 0.47 -20.17 -13.80
CA ALA A 274 1.13 -21.36 -13.28
C ALA A 274 1.79 -22.17 -14.40
N ALA A 275 1.16 -22.25 -15.58
CA ALA A 275 1.77 -22.89 -16.76
C ALA A 275 3.04 -22.16 -17.23
N ASP A 276 2.98 -20.81 -17.32
CA ASP A 276 4.12 -19.98 -17.72
C ASP A 276 5.30 -20.06 -16.72
N LEU A 277 5.02 -20.37 -15.46
CA LEU A 277 5.98 -20.42 -14.36
C LEU A 277 6.43 -21.83 -14.01
N SER A 278 6.06 -22.84 -14.78
CA SER A 278 6.32 -24.25 -14.48
C SER A 278 7.79 -24.56 -14.19
N LEU A 279 8.02 -25.40 -13.19
CA LEU A 279 9.31 -25.94 -12.78
C LEU A 279 9.28 -27.46 -12.79
N SER A 280 10.40 -28.08 -13.15
CA SER A 280 10.57 -29.55 -13.08
C SER A 280 10.84 -30.07 -11.67
N THR A 281 11.33 -29.19 -10.78
CA THR A 281 11.69 -29.54 -9.42
C THR A 281 11.05 -28.59 -8.41
N SER A 282 10.89 -29.07 -7.17
CA SER A 282 10.35 -28.27 -6.08
C SER A 282 11.27 -27.09 -5.74
N PRO A 283 10.73 -25.88 -5.55
CA PRO A 283 11.48 -24.76 -5.01
C PRO A 283 11.55 -24.77 -3.48
N LEU A 284 10.93 -25.76 -2.82
CA LEU A 284 10.86 -25.85 -1.34
C LEU A 284 12.04 -26.60 -0.75
N ASP A 285 12.53 -26.13 0.37
CA ASP A 285 13.43 -26.85 1.25
C ASP A 285 12.65 -27.76 2.22
N GLY A 286 13.12 -28.99 2.42
CA GLY A 286 12.55 -29.93 3.39
C GLY A 286 11.36 -30.74 2.90
N VAL A 287 10.38 -31.00 3.81
CA VAL A 287 9.22 -31.85 3.52
C VAL A 287 8.30 -31.23 2.49
N GLN A 288 7.97 -32.00 1.44
CA GLN A 288 7.18 -31.57 0.30
C GLN A 288 5.88 -32.37 0.17
N PRO A 289 4.76 -31.75 -0.27
CA PRO A 289 3.56 -32.47 -0.67
C PRO A 289 3.85 -33.36 -1.90
N VAL A 290 3.26 -34.56 -1.91
CA VAL A 290 3.65 -35.65 -2.84
C VAL A 290 3.21 -35.45 -4.29
N SER A 291 2.33 -34.53 -4.60
CA SER A 291 1.79 -34.37 -5.97
C SER A 291 1.45 -32.91 -6.24
N ALA A 292 2.41 -32.15 -6.72
CA ALA A 292 2.20 -30.76 -7.11
C ALA A 292 2.92 -30.43 -8.42
N SER A 293 2.32 -29.60 -9.23
CA SER A 293 3.00 -28.91 -10.31
C SER A 293 3.72 -27.71 -9.71
N TRP A 294 5.04 -27.77 -9.68
CA TRP A 294 5.86 -26.73 -9.09
C TRP A 294 5.95 -25.50 -10.01
N ILE A 295 6.01 -24.33 -9.41
CA ILE A 295 6.14 -23.07 -10.16
C ILE A 295 7.26 -22.20 -9.57
N ARG A 296 7.82 -21.34 -10.41
CA ARG A 296 8.75 -20.31 -9.94
C ARG A 296 8.09 -19.47 -8.84
N PRO A 297 8.75 -19.23 -7.70
CA PRO A 297 8.17 -18.62 -6.50
C PRO A 297 8.06 -17.10 -6.64
N ILE A 298 7.28 -16.63 -7.62
CA ILE A 298 7.04 -15.19 -7.87
C ILE A 298 5.57 -14.79 -7.65
N LEU A 299 4.64 -15.75 -7.62
CA LEU A 299 3.27 -15.49 -7.20
C LEU A 299 3.16 -15.58 -5.69
N THR A 300 2.28 -14.78 -5.13
CA THR A 300 1.96 -14.80 -3.70
C THR A 300 0.46 -14.99 -3.48
N ALA A 301 0.09 -15.45 -2.30
CA ALA A 301 -1.29 -15.62 -1.88
C ALA A 301 -1.48 -15.03 -0.48
N THR A 302 -2.43 -14.12 -0.35
CA THR A 302 -2.85 -13.62 0.96
C THR A 302 -3.92 -14.54 1.51
N VAL A 303 -3.70 -15.03 2.74
CA VAL A 303 -4.59 -15.99 3.40
C VAL A 303 -4.92 -15.54 4.82
N ARG A 304 -6.15 -15.83 5.26
CA ARG A 304 -6.54 -15.78 6.66
C ARG A 304 -6.39 -17.18 7.25
N HIS A 305 -5.95 -17.29 8.51
CA HIS A 305 -5.71 -18.56 9.15
C HIS A 305 -6.06 -18.54 10.65
N HIS A 306 -6.13 -19.71 11.29
CA HIS A 306 -6.45 -19.88 12.71
C HIS A 306 -5.21 -20.13 13.58
N GLY A 307 -4.09 -19.51 13.23
CA GLY A 307 -2.82 -19.71 13.88
C GLY A 307 -1.91 -20.68 13.14
N ARG A 308 -0.88 -21.20 13.83
CA ARG A 308 0.11 -22.13 13.28
C ARG A 308 0.25 -23.35 14.17
N SER A 309 0.50 -24.47 13.56
CA SER A 309 0.90 -25.69 14.28
C SER A 309 2.30 -25.54 14.87
N GLY A 310 2.69 -26.46 15.77
CA GLY A 310 4.05 -26.51 16.33
C GLY A 310 5.17 -26.68 15.28
N ARG A 311 4.82 -27.05 14.04
CA ARG A 311 5.74 -27.11 12.89
C ARG A 311 5.71 -25.86 12.01
N GLY A 312 5.04 -24.79 12.42
CA GLY A 312 4.91 -23.55 11.67
C GLY A 312 3.87 -23.57 10.53
N ILE A 313 3.13 -24.68 10.33
CA ILE A 313 2.13 -24.83 9.28
C ILE A 313 0.88 -24.06 9.63
N LEU A 314 0.31 -23.33 8.67
CA LEU A 314 -0.93 -22.59 8.81
C LEU A 314 -2.12 -23.51 9.11
N VAL A 315 -2.92 -23.17 10.11
CA VAL A 315 -4.11 -23.93 10.52
C VAL A 315 -5.33 -23.36 9.82
N ARG A 316 -6.04 -24.21 9.05
CA ARG A 316 -7.27 -23.85 8.30
C ARG A 316 -7.12 -22.55 7.50
N PRO A 317 -6.12 -22.42 6.60
CA PRO A 317 -5.97 -21.23 5.80
C PRO A 317 -7.16 -21.10 4.83
N THR A 318 -7.62 -19.86 4.65
CA THR A 318 -8.63 -19.46 3.67
C THR A 318 -8.04 -18.44 2.74
N LEU A 319 -8.11 -18.65 1.43
CA LEU A 319 -7.60 -17.74 0.43
C LEU A 319 -8.41 -16.43 0.40
N LEU A 320 -7.73 -15.32 0.45
CA LEU A 320 -8.30 -13.99 0.27
C LEU A 320 -7.98 -13.43 -1.12
N ALA A 321 -6.71 -13.54 -1.55
CA ALA A 321 -6.29 -13.09 -2.88
C ALA A 321 -5.06 -13.88 -3.36
N VAL A 322 -4.94 -14.07 -4.68
CA VAL A 322 -3.68 -14.39 -5.36
C VAL A 322 -3.12 -13.10 -5.94
N ARG A 323 -1.82 -12.90 -5.81
CA ARG A 323 -1.15 -11.63 -6.12
C ARG A 323 0.14 -11.87 -6.90
N ASP A 324 0.49 -10.93 -7.78
CA ASP A 324 1.77 -10.88 -8.49
C ASP A 324 2.48 -9.51 -8.31
N ASP A 325 2.01 -8.71 -7.36
CA ASP A 325 2.48 -7.37 -7.04
C ASP A 325 3.30 -7.29 -5.74
N VAL A 326 3.34 -8.38 -4.96
CA VAL A 326 4.13 -8.48 -3.72
C VAL A 326 5.44 -9.21 -3.99
N ASP A 327 6.56 -8.65 -3.53
CA ASP A 327 7.85 -9.31 -3.61
C ASP A 327 7.86 -10.57 -2.71
N PRO A 328 8.06 -11.77 -3.27
CA PRO A 328 8.09 -13.02 -2.50
C PRO A 328 9.11 -13.04 -1.36
N ARG A 329 10.17 -12.25 -1.44
CA ARG A 329 11.19 -12.12 -0.38
C ARG A 329 10.63 -11.59 0.94
N TRP A 330 9.50 -10.87 0.89
CA TRP A 330 8.80 -10.37 2.07
C TRP A 330 7.85 -11.39 2.71
N CYS A 331 7.62 -12.53 2.06
CA CYS A 331 6.82 -13.62 2.61
C CYS A 331 7.65 -14.43 3.62
N VAL A 332 7.94 -13.82 4.76
CA VAL A 332 8.72 -14.46 5.85
C VAL A 332 7.78 -14.95 6.94
N GLN A 333 8.12 -16.10 7.53
CA GLN A 333 7.39 -16.60 8.68
C GLN A 333 7.54 -15.62 9.84
N ARG A 334 6.42 -15.09 10.30
CA ARG A 334 6.35 -14.19 11.46
C ARG A 334 6.05 -15.01 12.71
N PRO A 335 6.54 -14.58 13.89
CA PRO A 335 6.10 -15.17 15.15
C PRO A 335 4.57 -15.11 15.25
N ALA A 336 3.95 -16.11 15.86
CA ALA A 336 2.53 -16.13 16.09
C ALA A 336 2.16 -14.90 16.91
N VAL A 337 1.18 -14.11 16.45
CA VAL A 337 0.52 -13.11 17.28
C VAL A 337 -0.17 -13.89 18.41
N ALA A 338 0.13 -13.58 19.67
CA ALA A 338 -0.51 -14.21 20.81
C ALA A 338 -2.02 -13.99 20.71
N GLY A 339 -2.77 -15.07 20.65
CA GLY A 339 -4.21 -15.26 20.66
C GLY A 339 -5.17 -14.20 20.08
N PRO A 340 -6.43 -14.55 19.85
CA PRO A 340 -7.42 -13.54 19.48
C PRO A 340 -7.54 -12.53 20.62
N ILE A 341 -7.40 -11.25 20.30
CA ILE A 341 -7.76 -10.18 21.23
C ILE A 341 -9.27 -10.35 21.46
N GLU A 342 -9.68 -10.78 22.66
CA GLU A 342 -11.08 -10.76 23.07
C GLU A 342 -11.51 -9.29 23.17
N VAL A 343 -12.17 -8.81 22.13
CA VAL A 343 -12.74 -7.47 22.11
C VAL A 343 -14.04 -7.52 22.89
N SER A 344 -14.07 -6.91 24.07
CA SER A 344 -15.32 -6.65 24.80
C SER A 344 -16.28 -5.87 23.90
N THR A 345 -17.40 -6.51 23.55
CA THR A 345 -18.41 -6.00 22.61
C THR A 345 -19.29 -4.91 23.24
N GLY A 346 -18.74 -3.75 23.47
CA GLY A 346 -19.46 -2.67 24.15
C GLY A 346 -19.35 -1.29 23.56
N THR A 347 -19.44 -1.10 22.24
CA THR A 347 -19.86 0.20 21.69
C THR A 347 -20.18 0.07 20.19
N ARG A 348 -21.43 0.36 19.82
CA ARG A 348 -21.84 0.46 18.41
C ARG A 348 -21.32 1.76 17.83
N PHE A 349 -20.37 1.70 16.91
CA PHE A 349 -19.93 2.83 16.11
C PHE A 349 -20.46 2.70 14.67
N SER A 350 -20.92 3.84 14.13
CA SER A 350 -21.42 3.92 12.74
C SER A 350 -20.26 3.87 11.72
N PRO A 351 -20.41 3.24 10.55
CA PRO A 351 -19.37 3.11 9.53
C PRO A 351 -18.79 4.44 9.02
N THR A 352 -19.56 5.50 9.10
CA THR A 352 -19.19 6.87 8.69
C THR A 352 -18.11 7.51 9.59
N LEU A 353 -17.81 6.92 10.75
CA LEU A 353 -16.97 7.57 11.77
C LEU A 353 -15.45 7.34 11.58
N LEU A 354 -15.02 6.38 10.73
CA LEU A 354 -13.59 6.25 10.39
C LEU A 354 -13.17 7.21 9.27
N MET A 355 -14.15 7.70 8.49
CA MET A 355 -13.94 8.74 7.49
C MET A 355 -14.24 10.16 8.03
N ALA A 356 -14.86 10.26 9.22
CA ALA A 356 -15.25 11.50 9.86
C ALA A 356 -15.06 11.43 11.39
N LEU A 357 -13.80 11.34 11.85
CA LEU A 357 -13.47 11.82 13.17
C LEU A 357 -13.06 13.28 13.01
N PRO A 358 -13.87 14.27 13.43
CA PRO A 358 -13.39 15.64 13.49
C PRO A 358 -12.25 15.69 14.50
N LEU A 359 -11.09 16.12 14.06
CA LEU A 359 -9.97 16.53 14.92
C LEU A 359 -10.34 17.88 15.53
N GLY A 360 -11.26 17.88 16.48
CA GLY A 360 -11.69 19.08 17.18
C GLY A 360 -12.13 18.76 18.60
N ASP A 361 -11.39 19.32 19.56
CA ASP A 361 -11.64 19.41 21.00
C ASP A 361 -11.28 18.23 21.89
N ALA A 362 -10.04 18.32 22.38
CA ALA A 362 -9.53 17.61 23.57
C ALA A 362 -10.13 18.14 24.89
N ALA A 363 -11.41 18.48 24.94
CA ALA A 363 -12.07 18.99 26.15
C ALA A 363 -13.50 18.49 26.25
N ALA A 364 -13.69 17.25 26.74
CA ALA A 364 -14.86 16.81 27.53
C ALA A 364 -14.82 15.28 27.73
N LEU A 365 -14.00 14.82 28.66
CA LEU A 365 -14.28 13.55 29.33
C LEU A 365 -14.96 13.86 30.65
N PRO A 366 -16.11 13.24 31.00
CA PRO A 366 -16.69 13.39 32.31
C PRO A 366 -15.75 12.76 33.35
N ARG A 367 -15.40 13.53 34.36
CA ARG A 367 -14.70 13.06 35.58
C ARG A 367 -15.53 11.97 36.21
N ALA A 368 -14.94 10.78 36.36
CA ALA A 368 -15.50 9.74 37.22
C ALA A 368 -15.65 10.31 38.63
N SER A 369 -16.88 10.41 39.09
CA SER A 369 -17.21 10.63 40.49
C SER A 369 -16.89 9.38 41.30
N ARG A 370 -16.33 9.63 42.47
CA ARG A 370 -15.84 8.68 43.47
C ARG A 370 -16.84 7.61 43.86
#